data_bec1d159b4e4f730cd98892294131859
#
_entry.id   bec1d159b4e4f730cd98892294131859
#
_cell.length_a   1.000
_cell.length_b   1.000
_cell.length_c   1.000
_cell.angle_alpha   90.00
_cell.angle_beta   90.00
_cell.angle_gamma   90.00
#
_symmetry.space_group_name_H-M   'P 1'
#
loop_
_entity.id
_entity.type
_entity.pdbx_description
1 polymer ?
#
loop_
_entity_poly.entity_id
_entity_poly.type
_entity_poly.pdbx_seq_one_letter_code
_entity_poly.pdbx_strand_id
1 'polypeptide(L)'
;MISFCIPSRGRPKLAKRLVDTATATQKHNTEFLFYLNDDDEKLEEYKDLLDEKHYTVGPNQSTCYSWNQLADRARHDIVMLMGDDVRVQTQDWDEKIKKEFSKYEDKILMVVPSDGREKGTLKFEIEEPTLWPDEPLPAAHFAVHKNWINTLGYLAPPFFWHFYVDTYTQKVARKINRCLYLPTVVFKAKKLFDDTANRVRSNMNIIKRDDAVWTKVRKRHLKADINELEKVIKNGSGR
;
A
#
# COMPACT_ATOMS: atom_id res chain seq x y z
N MET A 1 -12.09 9.72 5.55
CA MET A 1 -11.30 8.87 6.46
C MET A 1 -10.59 7.81 5.64
N ILE A 2 -9.53 7.23 6.14
CA ILE A 2 -8.64 6.28 5.42
C ILE A 2 -8.51 5.00 6.25
N SER A 3 -8.47 3.84 5.59
CA SER A 3 -8.18 2.55 6.22
C SER A 3 -6.77 2.11 5.82
N PHE A 4 -5.92 1.82 6.79
CA PHE A 4 -4.59 1.24 6.60
C PHE A 4 -4.68 -0.28 6.66
N CYS A 5 -4.20 -0.97 5.63
CA CYS A 5 -4.06 -2.42 5.57
C CYS A 5 -2.60 -2.80 5.81
N ILE A 6 -2.29 -3.46 6.92
CA ILE A 6 -0.93 -3.63 7.45
C ILE A 6 -0.68 -5.09 7.83
N PRO A 7 -0.19 -5.94 6.93
CA PRO A 7 0.39 -7.22 7.35
C PRO A 7 1.60 -6.98 8.24
N SER A 8 1.67 -7.65 9.39
CA SER A 8 2.80 -7.52 10.31
C SER A 8 3.16 -8.86 10.94
N ARG A 9 4.47 -9.10 11.10
CA ARG A 9 5.01 -10.31 11.73
C ARG A 9 6.30 -9.99 12.47
N GLY A 10 6.38 -10.42 13.74
CA GLY A 10 7.57 -10.32 14.57
C GLY A 10 7.96 -8.90 14.98
N ARG A 11 7.07 -7.89 14.78
CA ARG A 11 7.40 -6.46 14.92
C ARG A 11 6.35 -5.64 15.69
N PRO A 12 5.84 -6.10 16.86
CA PRO A 12 4.75 -5.44 17.56
C PRO A 12 5.04 -3.97 17.91
N LYS A 13 6.29 -3.66 18.30
CA LYS A 13 6.70 -2.29 18.61
C LYS A 13 6.71 -1.36 17.38
N LEU A 14 6.99 -1.90 16.18
CA LEU A 14 6.91 -1.11 14.95
C LEU A 14 5.44 -0.86 14.56
N ALA A 15 4.59 -1.87 14.67
CA ALA A 15 3.15 -1.74 14.47
C ALA A 15 2.55 -0.67 15.40
N LYS A 16 2.86 -0.73 16.70
CA LYS A 16 2.43 0.30 17.67
C LYS A 16 2.94 1.69 17.29
N ARG A 17 4.21 1.82 16.93
CA ARG A 17 4.80 3.10 16.51
C ARG A 17 4.11 3.68 15.28
N LEU A 18 3.74 2.84 14.29
CA LEU A 18 2.98 3.30 13.13
C LEU A 18 1.65 3.89 13.56
N VAL A 19 0.88 3.18 14.40
CA VAL A 19 -0.40 3.68 14.96
C VAL A 19 -0.19 5.01 15.67
N ASP A 20 0.79 5.09 16.58
CA ASP A 20 1.04 6.30 17.38
C ASP A 20 1.39 7.50 16.52
N THR A 21 2.32 7.32 15.55
CA THR A 21 2.75 8.44 14.70
C THR A 21 1.67 8.88 13.71
N ALA A 22 0.90 7.94 13.16
CA ALA A 22 -0.22 8.27 12.27
C ALA A 22 -1.33 9.00 13.03
N THR A 23 -1.68 8.51 14.23
CA THR A 23 -2.70 9.13 15.10
C THR A 23 -2.29 10.53 15.55
N ALA A 24 -1.03 10.73 15.91
CA ALA A 24 -0.52 12.03 16.35
C ALA A 24 -0.50 13.11 15.25
N THR A 25 -0.52 12.70 13.98
CA THR A 25 -0.40 13.61 12.83
C THR A 25 -1.62 13.63 11.90
N GLN A 26 -2.63 12.80 12.16
CA GLN A 26 -3.88 12.80 11.41
C GLN A 26 -4.80 13.98 11.79
N LYS A 27 -5.64 14.40 10.86
CA LYS A 27 -6.72 15.34 11.09
C LYS A 27 -8.04 14.64 11.41
N HIS A 28 -8.28 13.50 10.78
CA HIS A 28 -9.47 12.67 10.97
C HIS A 28 -9.06 11.27 11.42
N ASN A 29 -9.98 10.55 12.06
CA ASN A 29 -9.70 9.22 12.55
C ASN A 29 -9.37 8.25 11.40
N THR A 30 -8.21 7.60 11.52
CA THR A 30 -7.76 6.54 10.61
C THR A 30 -8.18 5.18 11.17
N GLU A 31 -8.62 4.29 10.31
CA GLU A 31 -8.82 2.90 10.65
C GLU A 31 -7.51 2.12 10.43
N PHE A 32 -7.03 1.47 11.48
CA PHE A 32 -5.87 0.59 11.40
C PHE A 32 -6.34 -0.86 11.36
N LEU A 33 -5.92 -1.60 10.35
CA LEU A 33 -6.25 -3.00 10.17
C LEU A 33 -4.95 -3.79 10.02
N PHE A 34 -4.62 -4.59 11.02
CA PHE A 34 -3.46 -5.47 11.03
C PHE A 34 -3.87 -6.90 10.69
N TYR A 35 -3.09 -7.57 9.85
CA TYR A 35 -3.14 -9.01 9.69
C TYR A 35 -1.93 -9.62 10.40
N LEU A 36 -2.21 -10.42 11.44
CA LEU A 36 -1.22 -11.08 12.26
C LEU A 36 -1.26 -12.59 11.97
N ASN A 37 -0.10 -13.20 11.84
CA ASN A 37 -0.05 -14.65 11.63
C ASN A 37 -0.27 -15.39 12.95
N ASP A 38 -1.07 -16.47 12.89
CA ASP A 38 -1.37 -17.33 14.05
C ASP A 38 -0.14 -18.09 14.57
N ASP A 39 0.88 -18.28 13.70
CA ASP A 39 2.18 -18.88 14.00
C ASP A 39 3.27 -17.84 14.37
N ASP A 40 2.90 -16.59 14.67
CA ASP A 40 3.88 -15.55 15.08
C ASP A 40 4.22 -15.70 16.56
N GLU A 41 5.50 -15.95 16.87
CA GLU A 41 6.01 -16.07 18.24
C GLU A 41 5.73 -14.83 19.10
N LYS A 42 5.50 -13.66 18.46
CA LYS A 42 5.20 -12.39 19.12
C LYS A 42 3.73 -11.99 19.07
N LEU A 43 2.84 -12.94 18.79
CA LEU A 43 1.42 -12.66 18.65
C LEU A 43 0.83 -12.02 19.93
N GLU A 44 1.21 -12.51 21.10
CA GLU A 44 0.70 -11.96 22.36
C GLU A 44 1.23 -10.52 22.60
N GLU A 45 2.48 -10.22 22.23
CA GLU A 45 2.98 -8.83 22.32
C GLU A 45 2.16 -7.85 21.44
N TYR A 46 1.63 -8.31 20.29
CA TYR A 46 0.73 -7.48 19.47
C TYR A 46 -0.60 -7.23 20.18
N LYS A 47 -1.18 -8.28 20.80
CA LYS A 47 -2.46 -8.17 21.53
C LYS A 47 -2.35 -7.23 22.72
N ASP A 48 -1.19 -7.20 23.39
CA ASP A 48 -0.91 -6.26 24.49
C ASP A 48 -0.76 -4.80 24.01
N LEU A 49 -0.28 -4.58 22.79
CA LEU A 49 0.06 -3.24 22.27
C LEU A 49 -1.00 -2.64 21.36
N LEU A 50 -1.87 -3.44 20.77
CA LEU A 50 -2.91 -3.01 19.83
C LEU A 50 -4.31 -3.30 20.38
N ASP A 51 -5.25 -2.41 20.16
CA ASP A 51 -6.67 -2.68 20.42
C ASP A 51 -7.14 -3.87 19.56
N GLU A 52 -8.00 -4.73 20.13
CA GLU A 52 -8.55 -5.91 19.44
C GLU A 52 -9.26 -5.56 18.12
N LYS A 53 -9.90 -4.40 18.05
CA LYS A 53 -10.55 -3.90 16.84
C LYS A 53 -9.58 -3.64 15.66
N HIS A 54 -8.27 -3.52 15.94
CA HIS A 54 -7.24 -3.17 14.97
C HIS A 54 -6.62 -4.38 14.29
N TYR A 55 -6.86 -5.61 14.75
CA TYR A 55 -6.19 -6.77 14.14
C TYR A 55 -7.13 -7.93 13.82
N THR A 56 -6.65 -8.77 12.95
CA THR A 56 -7.19 -10.10 12.63
C THR A 56 -6.04 -11.08 12.70
N VAL A 57 -6.28 -12.20 13.35
CA VAL A 57 -5.33 -13.32 13.38
C VAL A 57 -5.76 -14.36 12.34
N GLY A 58 -4.81 -14.86 11.59
CA GLY A 58 -5.08 -15.88 10.57
C GLY A 58 -3.81 -16.60 10.11
N PRO A 59 -3.97 -17.59 9.22
CA PRO A 59 -2.86 -18.43 8.79
C PRO A 59 -1.78 -17.64 8.06
N ASN A 60 -0.54 -18.10 8.19
CA ASN A 60 0.60 -17.55 7.49
C ASN A 60 0.53 -17.88 5.99
N GLN A 61 0.06 -16.91 5.21
CA GLN A 61 -0.06 -16.99 3.76
C GLN A 61 0.74 -15.89 3.07
N SER A 62 0.46 -15.63 1.79
CA SER A 62 1.11 -14.56 1.04
C SER A 62 0.77 -13.18 1.64
N THR A 63 1.71 -12.25 1.52
CA THR A 63 1.45 -10.86 1.94
C THR A 63 0.29 -10.25 1.13
N CYS A 64 0.14 -10.63 -0.14
CA CYS A 64 -0.98 -10.21 -0.98
C CYS A 64 -2.32 -10.71 -0.44
N TYR A 65 -2.39 -11.97 0.03
CA TYR A 65 -3.57 -12.50 0.71
C TYR A 65 -3.94 -11.64 1.92
N SER A 66 -2.96 -11.36 2.78
CA SER A 66 -3.19 -10.57 3.99
C SER A 66 -3.71 -9.16 3.66
N TRP A 67 -3.11 -8.46 2.69
CA TRP A 67 -3.61 -7.14 2.27
C TRP A 67 -5.04 -7.18 1.73
N ASN A 68 -5.38 -8.20 0.93
CA ASN A 68 -6.74 -8.32 0.36
C ASN A 68 -7.76 -8.64 1.45
N GLN A 69 -7.45 -9.54 2.40
CA GLN A 69 -8.32 -9.80 3.56
C GLN A 69 -8.59 -8.53 4.39
N LEU A 70 -7.59 -7.66 4.54
CA LEU A 70 -7.76 -6.39 5.24
C LEU A 70 -8.56 -5.38 4.41
N ALA A 71 -8.37 -5.35 3.10
CA ALA A 71 -9.12 -4.47 2.21
C ALA A 71 -10.63 -4.79 2.19
N ASP A 72 -10.98 -6.08 2.25
CA ASP A 72 -12.38 -6.54 2.35
C ASP A 72 -13.05 -6.08 3.66
N ARG A 73 -12.27 -5.90 4.73
CA ARG A 73 -12.73 -5.41 6.05
C ARG A 73 -12.70 -3.89 6.18
N ALA A 74 -12.00 -3.19 5.31
CA ALA A 74 -11.86 -1.74 5.36
C ALA A 74 -13.22 -1.06 5.28
N ARG A 75 -13.51 -0.17 6.23
CA ARG A 75 -14.79 0.56 6.28
C ARG A 75 -14.78 1.85 5.47
N HIS A 76 -13.61 2.43 5.24
CA HIS A 76 -13.47 3.71 4.55
C HIS A 76 -13.19 3.53 3.06
N ASP A 77 -13.60 4.53 2.26
CA ASP A 77 -13.49 4.48 0.80
C ASP A 77 -12.05 4.56 0.29
N ILE A 78 -11.16 5.23 1.03
CA ILE A 78 -9.73 5.27 0.71
C ILE A 78 -9.03 4.19 1.52
N VAL A 79 -8.39 3.27 0.83
CA VAL A 79 -7.67 2.13 1.41
C VAL A 79 -6.19 2.26 1.09
N MET A 80 -5.35 2.09 2.09
CA MET A 80 -3.92 2.25 1.93
C MET A 80 -3.18 0.93 2.23
N LEU A 81 -2.43 0.47 1.23
CA LEU A 81 -1.48 -0.63 1.36
C LEU A 81 -0.24 -0.12 2.10
N MET A 82 0.05 -0.72 3.26
CA MET A 82 1.10 -0.27 4.17
C MET A 82 2.00 -1.42 4.63
N GLY A 83 3.26 -1.07 4.98
CA GLY A 83 4.12 -1.89 5.82
C GLY A 83 4.10 -1.42 7.27
N ASP A 84 4.56 -2.28 8.18
CA ASP A 84 4.64 -2.01 9.63
C ASP A 84 5.88 -1.17 10.05
N ASP A 85 6.84 -1.00 9.16
CA ASP A 85 8.12 -0.31 9.39
C ASP A 85 8.09 1.20 9.11
N VAL A 86 6.91 1.75 8.93
CA VAL A 86 6.68 3.16 8.59
C VAL A 86 6.54 4.04 9.83
N ARG A 87 6.98 5.27 9.72
CA ARG A 87 6.71 6.37 10.63
C ARG A 87 6.07 7.52 9.85
N VAL A 88 4.87 7.90 10.22
CA VAL A 88 4.20 9.05 9.62
C VAL A 88 4.77 10.35 10.20
N GLN A 89 5.17 11.29 9.33
CA GLN A 89 5.85 12.51 9.75
C GLN A 89 5.07 13.80 9.41
N THR A 90 4.16 13.72 8.45
CA THR A 90 3.46 14.90 7.95
C THR A 90 2.17 15.15 8.72
N GLN A 91 1.99 16.37 9.19
CA GLN A 91 0.74 16.82 9.80
C GLN A 91 -0.40 16.88 8.76
N ASP A 92 -1.62 16.48 9.16
CA ASP A 92 -2.82 16.45 8.32
C ASP A 92 -2.65 15.61 7.03
N TRP A 93 -1.85 14.57 7.10
CA TRP A 93 -1.52 13.71 5.97
C TRP A 93 -2.75 13.09 5.31
N ASP A 94 -3.74 12.72 6.12
CA ASP A 94 -4.99 12.09 5.69
C ASP A 94 -5.87 13.05 4.87
N GLU A 95 -5.94 14.31 5.27
CA GLU A 95 -6.65 15.35 4.52
C GLU A 95 -5.95 15.65 3.19
N LYS A 96 -4.61 15.68 3.18
CA LYS A 96 -3.84 15.89 1.95
C LYS A 96 -4.06 14.78 0.94
N ILE A 97 -4.04 13.51 1.38
CA ILE A 97 -4.35 12.36 0.52
C ILE A 97 -5.79 12.44 0.00
N LYS A 98 -6.76 12.67 0.88
CA LYS A 98 -8.19 12.77 0.52
C LYS A 98 -8.45 13.88 -0.51
N LYS A 99 -7.77 15.02 -0.37
CA LYS A 99 -7.87 16.15 -1.32
C LYS A 99 -7.49 15.73 -2.74
N GLU A 100 -6.50 14.84 -2.92
CA GLU A 100 -6.12 14.37 -4.24
C GLU A 100 -7.21 13.52 -4.89
N PHE A 101 -7.84 12.62 -4.13
CA PHE A 101 -8.97 11.84 -4.65
C PHE A 101 -10.20 12.70 -5.00
N SER A 102 -10.39 13.84 -4.35
CA SER A 102 -11.53 14.73 -4.64
C SER A 102 -11.45 15.38 -6.02
N LYS A 103 -10.26 15.45 -6.61
CA LYS A 103 -10.03 16.02 -7.95
C LYS A 103 -10.48 15.09 -9.09
N TYR A 104 -10.77 13.82 -8.80
CA TYR A 104 -11.17 12.82 -9.79
C TYR A 104 -12.58 12.32 -9.46
N GLU A 105 -13.52 12.52 -10.38
CA GLU A 105 -14.92 12.10 -10.20
C GLU A 105 -15.05 10.58 -10.08
N ASP A 106 -14.34 9.87 -10.95
CA ASP A 106 -14.30 8.40 -10.99
C ASP A 106 -13.59 7.77 -9.78
N LYS A 107 -12.78 8.54 -9.02
CA LYS A 107 -11.93 8.10 -7.91
C LYS A 107 -10.88 7.05 -8.28
N ILE A 108 -10.66 6.81 -9.56
CA ILE A 108 -9.60 5.91 -10.04
C ILE A 108 -8.27 6.66 -9.98
N LEU A 109 -7.56 6.49 -8.89
CA LEU A 109 -6.28 7.13 -8.62
C LEU A 109 -5.46 6.24 -7.69
N MET A 110 -4.15 6.18 -7.91
CA MET A 110 -3.16 5.67 -6.98
C MET A 110 -2.35 6.85 -6.45
N VAL A 111 -2.43 7.12 -5.16
CA VAL A 111 -1.66 8.17 -4.49
C VAL A 111 -0.48 7.55 -3.77
N VAL A 112 0.72 8.01 -4.07
CA VAL A 112 1.97 7.50 -3.49
C VAL A 112 2.63 8.58 -2.66
N PRO A 113 2.61 8.48 -1.32
CA PRO A 113 3.36 9.35 -0.44
C PRO A 113 4.87 9.15 -0.59
N SER A 114 5.66 10.15 -0.22
CA SER A 114 7.11 10.02 -0.11
C SER A 114 7.49 9.02 0.99
N ASP A 115 8.41 8.12 0.71
CA ASP A 115 8.95 7.20 1.72
C ASP A 115 10.11 7.81 2.54
N GLY A 116 10.41 9.08 2.30
CA GLY A 116 11.46 9.83 3.00
C GLY A 116 12.88 9.30 2.75
N ARG A 117 13.05 8.42 1.78
CA ARG A 117 14.38 7.94 1.38
C ARG A 117 14.93 8.84 0.30
N GLU A 118 16.08 9.44 0.57
CA GLU A 118 16.88 10.05 -0.48
C GLU A 118 17.41 8.94 -1.40
N LYS A 119 17.01 8.96 -2.65
CA LYS A 119 17.50 8.01 -3.65
C LYS A 119 18.64 8.64 -4.43
N GLY A 120 19.86 8.25 -4.06
CA GLY A 120 21.07 8.48 -4.84
C GLY A 120 21.21 9.90 -5.39
N THR A 121 21.65 10.02 -6.63
CA THR A 121 21.85 11.29 -7.35
C THR A 121 20.57 11.96 -7.86
N LEU A 122 19.42 11.31 -7.70
CA LEU A 122 18.12 11.87 -8.08
C LEU A 122 17.53 12.59 -6.87
N LYS A 123 17.97 13.81 -6.65
CA LYS A 123 17.22 14.80 -5.88
C LYS A 123 16.02 15.19 -6.72
N PHE A 124 14.86 14.57 -6.45
CA PHE A 124 13.63 15.08 -7.01
C PHE A 124 13.26 16.34 -6.23
N GLU A 125 13.52 17.48 -6.80
CA GLU A 125 12.96 18.76 -6.37
C GLU A 125 11.48 18.86 -6.79
N ILE A 126 10.72 17.76 -6.57
CA ILE A 126 9.28 17.78 -6.81
C ILE A 126 8.65 18.20 -5.49
N GLU A 127 8.29 19.48 -5.39
CA GLU A 127 7.63 20.05 -4.22
C GLU A 127 6.10 19.91 -4.28
N GLU A 128 5.54 19.74 -5.48
CA GLU A 128 4.11 19.70 -5.73
C GLU A 128 3.61 18.29 -6.09
N PRO A 129 2.33 17.98 -5.81
CA PRO A 129 1.70 16.74 -6.27
C PRO A 129 1.80 16.60 -7.78
N THR A 130 2.46 15.56 -8.26
CA THR A 130 2.76 15.38 -9.68
C THR A 130 2.34 14.00 -10.15
N LEU A 131 1.68 13.93 -11.31
CA LEU A 131 1.49 12.66 -11.99
C LEU A 131 2.87 12.09 -12.30
N TRP A 132 3.08 10.84 -11.93
CA TRP A 132 4.38 10.21 -11.81
C TRP A 132 5.20 10.30 -13.09
N PRO A 133 6.43 10.82 -13.02
CA PRO A 133 7.33 10.90 -14.19
C PRO A 133 7.79 9.51 -14.63
N ASP A 134 8.44 9.42 -15.79
CA ASP A 134 8.79 8.16 -16.46
C ASP A 134 9.73 7.21 -15.69
N GLU A 135 10.43 7.68 -14.70
CA GLU A 135 11.32 6.89 -13.85
C GLU A 135 10.59 6.19 -12.70
N PRO A 136 10.76 4.88 -12.50
CA PRO A 136 10.06 4.15 -11.43
C PRO A 136 10.71 4.40 -10.07
N LEU A 137 10.06 5.17 -9.21
CA LEU A 137 10.34 5.09 -7.77
C LEU A 137 9.49 3.97 -7.16
N PRO A 138 9.99 3.15 -6.26
CA PRO A 138 9.15 2.13 -5.61
C PRO A 138 8.01 2.82 -4.84
N ALA A 139 6.80 2.46 -5.18
CA ALA A 139 5.59 2.87 -4.47
C ALA A 139 5.33 1.92 -3.30
N ALA A 140 6.28 1.77 -2.39
CA ALA A 140 6.22 0.79 -1.31
C ALA A 140 4.97 0.92 -0.43
N HIS A 141 4.38 2.12 -0.40
CA HIS A 141 3.11 2.43 0.27
C HIS A 141 2.26 3.28 -0.66
N PHE A 142 1.00 2.95 -0.82
CA PHE A 142 0.11 3.70 -1.69
C PHE A 142 -1.34 3.63 -1.21
N ALA A 143 -2.12 4.62 -1.57
CA ALA A 143 -3.56 4.66 -1.36
C ALA A 143 -4.31 4.52 -2.68
N VAL A 144 -5.43 3.80 -2.65
CA VAL A 144 -6.41 3.72 -3.72
C VAL A 144 -7.82 3.89 -3.14
N HIS A 145 -8.79 4.25 -3.97
CA HIS A 145 -10.18 4.27 -3.58
C HIS A 145 -10.82 2.87 -3.76
N LYS A 146 -11.90 2.57 -3.05
CA LYS A 146 -12.67 1.32 -3.21
C LYS A 146 -13.14 1.08 -4.65
N ASN A 147 -13.38 2.13 -5.43
CA ASN A 147 -13.70 1.99 -6.85
C ASN A 147 -12.59 1.24 -7.61
N TRP A 148 -11.31 1.50 -7.29
CA TRP A 148 -10.20 0.76 -7.85
C TRP A 148 -10.26 -0.72 -7.46
N ILE A 149 -10.44 -0.99 -6.15
CA ILE A 149 -10.50 -2.34 -5.61
C ILE A 149 -11.69 -3.11 -6.18
N ASN A 150 -12.87 -2.50 -6.21
CA ASN A 150 -14.09 -3.11 -6.75
C ASN A 150 -13.98 -3.41 -8.25
N THR A 151 -13.26 -2.56 -9.01
CA THR A 151 -13.04 -2.76 -10.45
C THR A 151 -12.09 -3.91 -10.73
N LEU A 152 -10.99 -4.03 -9.96
CA LEU A 152 -9.98 -5.07 -10.17
C LEU A 152 -10.25 -6.35 -9.37
N GLY A 153 -11.06 -6.28 -8.32
CA GLY A 153 -11.32 -7.38 -7.40
C GLY A 153 -10.24 -7.57 -6.32
N TYR A 154 -9.28 -6.62 -6.18
CA TYR A 154 -8.21 -6.73 -5.19
C TYR A 154 -7.53 -5.38 -4.90
N LEU A 155 -6.92 -5.28 -3.70
CA LEU A 155 -5.98 -4.21 -3.34
C LEU A 155 -4.56 -4.57 -3.81
N ALA A 156 -4.13 -5.80 -3.53
CA ALA A 156 -2.84 -6.35 -3.92
C ALA A 156 -3.03 -7.50 -4.93
N PRO A 157 -2.33 -7.50 -6.09
CA PRO A 157 -2.48 -8.52 -7.11
C PRO A 157 -2.31 -9.95 -6.54
N PRO A 158 -3.35 -10.81 -6.52
CA PRO A 158 -3.37 -12.06 -5.76
C PRO A 158 -2.45 -13.15 -6.33
N PHE A 159 -1.91 -12.94 -7.52
CA PHE A 159 -0.99 -13.87 -8.17
C PHE A 159 0.45 -13.72 -7.68
N PHE A 160 0.84 -12.62 -7.02
CA PHE A 160 2.12 -12.48 -6.33
C PHE A 160 2.03 -13.00 -4.89
N TRP A 161 3.19 -13.40 -4.36
CA TRP A 161 3.31 -13.73 -2.95
C TRP A 161 3.67 -12.50 -2.11
N HIS A 162 4.70 -11.76 -2.55
CA HIS A 162 5.22 -10.61 -1.82
C HIS A 162 5.85 -9.56 -2.73
N PHE A 163 6.69 -9.98 -3.69
CA PHE A 163 7.43 -9.08 -4.56
C PHE A 163 6.57 -8.56 -5.72
N TYR A 164 6.98 -7.43 -6.28
CA TYR A 164 6.35 -6.81 -7.46
C TYR A 164 4.95 -6.23 -7.29
N VAL A 165 4.36 -6.27 -6.10
CA VAL A 165 3.01 -5.72 -5.85
C VAL A 165 2.98 -4.22 -6.16
N ASP A 166 3.91 -3.48 -5.57
CA ASP A 166 4.10 -2.06 -5.79
C ASP A 166 4.43 -1.72 -7.25
N THR A 167 5.38 -2.45 -7.81
CA THR A 167 5.82 -2.27 -9.19
C THR A 167 4.71 -2.55 -10.21
N TYR A 168 3.90 -3.59 -9.97
CA TYR A 168 2.78 -3.93 -10.84
C TYR A 168 1.68 -2.89 -10.76
N THR A 169 1.22 -2.56 -9.56
CA THR A 169 0.13 -1.60 -9.35
C THR A 169 0.51 -0.22 -9.87
N GLN A 170 1.76 0.21 -9.63
CA GLN A 170 2.29 1.44 -10.20
C GLN A 170 2.29 1.43 -11.74
N LYS A 171 2.66 0.31 -12.37
CA LYS A 171 2.60 0.20 -13.84
C LYS A 171 1.19 0.31 -14.39
N VAL A 172 0.21 -0.32 -13.74
CA VAL A 172 -1.21 -0.15 -14.09
C VAL A 172 -1.61 1.31 -14.00
N ALA A 173 -1.38 1.93 -12.85
CA ALA A 173 -1.75 3.32 -12.57
C ALA A 173 -1.09 4.33 -13.56
N ARG A 174 0.18 4.13 -13.89
CA ARG A 174 0.90 4.98 -14.85
C ARG A 174 0.36 4.85 -16.27
N LYS A 175 0.00 3.63 -16.70
CA LYS A 175 -0.51 3.39 -18.05
C LYS A 175 -1.86 4.07 -18.31
N ILE A 176 -2.65 4.28 -17.28
CA ILE A 176 -3.93 5.01 -17.33
C ILE A 176 -3.80 6.48 -16.91
N ASN A 177 -2.57 6.97 -16.69
CA ASN A 177 -2.29 8.33 -16.20
C ASN A 177 -3.00 8.66 -14.87
N ARG A 178 -2.96 7.73 -13.91
CA ARG A 178 -3.59 7.81 -12.60
C ARG A 178 -2.66 7.44 -11.45
N CYS A 179 -1.35 7.61 -11.62
CA CYS A 179 -0.36 7.44 -10.56
C CYS A 179 0.15 8.81 -10.11
N LEU A 180 -0.24 9.24 -8.92
CA LEU A 180 0.12 10.54 -8.35
C LEU A 180 1.18 10.36 -7.25
N TYR A 181 2.33 10.99 -7.42
CA TYR A 181 3.31 11.15 -6.36
C TYR A 181 2.96 12.36 -5.49
N LEU A 182 2.95 12.19 -4.18
CA LEU A 182 2.59 13.21 -3.20
C LEU A 182 3.78 13.49 -2.26
N PRO A 183 4.77 14.29 -2.69
CA PRO A 183 6.02 14.53 -1.97
C PRO A 183 5.80 15.23 -0.62
N THR A 184 4.73 16.03 -0.52
CA THR A 184 4.38 16.78 0.69
C THR A 184 3.85 15.90 1.83
N VAL A 185 3.60 14.61 1.58
CA VAL A 185 3.22 13.62 2.59
C VAL A 185 4.35 12.61 2.75
N VAL A 186 4.98 12.61 3.92
CA VAL A 186 6.15 11.76 4.21
C VAL A 186 5.79 10.64 5.16
N PHE A 187 5.87 9.41 4.63
CA PHE A 187 5.73 8.15 5.34
C PHE A 187 7.08 7.46 5.39
N LYS A 188 7.91 7.88 6.35
CA LYS A 188 9.30 7.47 6.41
C LYS A 188 9.43 5.99 6.72
N ALA A 189 9.80 5.22 5.70
CA ALA A 189 10.13 3.81 5.86
C ALA A 189 11.57 3.64 6.38
N LYS A 190 11.75 2.73 7.33
CA LYS A 190 13.08 2.35 7.81
C LYS A 190 13.50 1.07 7.10
N LYS A 191 14.66 1.10 6.42
CA LYS A 191 15.26 -0.14 5.91
C LYS A 191 15.67 -1.00 7.10
N LEU A 192 14.94 -2.10 7.32
CA LEU A 192 15.20 -3.03 8.39
C LEU A 192 16.12 -4.16 7.93
N PHE A 193 16.98 -4.60 8.82
CA PHE A 193 17.85 -5.77 8.70
C PHE A 193 17.57 -6.74 9.84
N ASP A 194 16.29 -6.89 10.21
CA ASP A 194 15.82 -7.83 11.21
C ASP A 194 15.47 -9.20 10.60
N ASP A 195 15.18 -10.17 11.44
CA ASP A 195 14.90 -11.55 11.03
C ASP A 195 13.71 -11.62 10.07
N THR A 196 12.68 -10.81 10.27
CA THR A 196 11.51 -10.76 9.38
C THR A 196 11.90 -10.28 7.98
N ALA A 197 12.67 -9.18 7.88
CA ALA A 197 13.16 -8.67 6.60
C ALA A 197 14.10 -9.67 5.91
N ASN A 198 14.98 -10.31 6.69
CA ASN A 198 15.91 -11.30 6.17
C ASN A 198 15.18 -12.56 5.68
N ARG A 199 14.19 -13.05 6.44
CA ARG A 199 13.36 -14.22 6.05
C ARG A 199 12.72 -14.01 4.69
N VAL A 200 12.15 -12.83 4.43
CA VAL A 200 11.49 -12.53 3.15
C VAL A 200 12.51 -12.34 2.04
N ARG A 201 13.54 -11.51 2.26
CA ARG A 201 14.54 -11.14 1.24
C ARG A 201 15.45 -12.30 0.85
N SER A 202 15.69 -13.28 1.73
CA SER A 202 16.50 -14.47 1.46
C SER A 202 15.69 -15.68 1.03
N ASN A 203 14.36 -15.60 1.02
CA ASN A 203 13.53 -16.72 0.60
C ASN A 203 13.53 -16.90 -0.92
N MET A 204 14.48 -17.67 -1.41
CA MET A 204 14.65 -17.90 -2.84
C MET A 204 13.43 -18.56 -3.51
N ASN A 205 12.60 -19.29 -2.77
CA ASN A 205 11.38 -19.87 -3.32
C ASN A 205 10.34 -18.80 -3.64
N ILE A 206 10.14 -17.83 -2.74
CA ILE A 206 9.24 -16.69 -2.96
C ILE A 206 9.77 -15.83 -4.12
N ILE A 207 11.07 -15.49 -4.11
CA ILE A 207 11.69 -14.69 -5.16
C ILE A 207 11.50 -15.35 -6.53
N LYS A 208 11.93 -16.62 -6.70
CA LYS A 208 11.80 -17.35 -7.97
C LYS A 208 10.36 -17.50 -8.44
N ARG A 209 9.43 -17.70 -7.50
CA ARG A 209 8.00 -17.77 -7.80
C ARG A 209 7.49 -16.46 -8.36
N ASP A 210 7.75 -15.36 -7.66
CA ASP A 210 7.25 -14.04 -8.06
C ASP A 210 7.95 -13.53 -9.34
N ASP A 211 9.23 -13.86 -9.56
CA ASP A 211 9.95 -13.60 -10.82
C ASP A 211 9.31 -14.36 -12.00
N ALA A 212 8.95 -15.63 -11.80
CA ALA A 212 8.27 -16.43 -12.82
C ALA A 212 6.89 -15.85 -13.15
N VAL A 213 6.13 -15.43 -12.14
CA VAL A 213 4.84 -14.75 -12.30
C VAL A 213 5.04 -13.43 -13.03
N TRP A 214 5.99 -12.59 -12.60
CA TRP A 214 6.30 -11.34 -13.25
C TRP A 214 6.60 -11.50 -14.74
N THR A 215 7.35 -12.52 -15.10
CA THR A 215 7.74 -12.77 -16.50
C THR A 215 6.60 -13.29 -17.36
N LYS A 216 5.82 -14.27 -16.83
CA LYS A 216 4.81 -14.99 -17.60
C LYS A 216 3.44 -14.35 -17.58
N VAL A 217 3.03 -13.80 -16.44
CA VAL A 217 1.63 -13.41 -16.18
C VAL A 217 1.40 -11.92 -16.38
N ARG A 218 2.41 -11.09 -16.13
CA ARG A 218 2.27 -9.62 -16.11
C ARG A 218 1.64 -9.04 -17.38
N LYS A 219 2.03 -9.51 -18.58
CA LYS A 219 1.58 -8.89 -19.84
C LYS A 219 0.05 -9.03 -20.01
N ARG A 220 -0.48 -10.21 -19.71
CA ARG A 220 -1.91 -10.50 -19.88
C ARG A 220 -2.74 -9.78 -18.82
N HIS A 221 -2.37 -9.94 -17.54
CA HIS A 221 -3.10 -9.31 -16.45
C HIS A 221 -2.98 -7.78 -16.47
N LEU A 222 -1.78 -7.25 -16.75
CA LEU A 222 -1.57 -5.82 -16.86
C LEU A 222 -2.52 -5.17 -17.88
N LYS A 223 -2.65 -5.80 -19.07
CA LYS A 223 -3.56 -5.30 -20.11
C LYS A 223 -5.03 -5.39 -19.68
N ALA A 224 -5.42 -6.47 -19.01
CA ALA A 224 -6.78 -6.66 -18.52
C ALA A 224 -7.14 -5.59 -17.49
N ASP A 225 -6.30 -5.40 -16.47
CA ASP A 225 -6.54 -4.42 -15.40
C ASP A 225 -6.58 -2.98 -15.93
N ILE A 226 -5.69 -2.63 -16.85
CA ILE A 226 -5.72 -1.32 -17.53
C ILE A 226 -7.05 -1.11 -18.23
N ASN A 227 -7.50 -2.08 -19.02
CA ASN A 227 -8.75 -1.98 -19.76
C ASN A 227 -9.97 -1.82 -18.84
N GLU A 228 -10.03 -2.56 -17.71
CA GLU A 228 -11.15 -2.45 -16.77
C GLU A 228 -11.18 -1.06 -16.10
N LEU A 229 -10.05 -0.53 -15.67
CA LEU A 229 -9.99 0.81 -15.08
C LEU A 229 -10.29 1.91 -16.10
N GLU A 230 -9.82 1.79 -17.34
CA GLU A 230 -10.14 2.74 -18.40
C GLU A 230 -11.64 2.80 -18.73
N LYS A 231 -12.37 1.68 -18.62
CA LYS A 231 -13.83 1.68 -18.79
C LYS A 231 -14.52 2.54 -17.72
N VAL A 232 -14.08 2.42 -16.46
CA VAL A 232 -14.64 3.22 -15.36
C VAL A 232 -14.34 4.71 -15.56
N ILE A 233 -13.10 5.05 -15.95
CA ILE A 233 -12.68 6.43 -16.20
C ILE A 233 -13.54 7.05 -17.32
N LYS A 234 -13.72 6.34 -18.45
CA LYS A 234 -14.51 6.83 -19.60
C LYS A 234 -15.98 7.04 -19.23
N ASN A 235 -16.55 6.13 -18.43
CA ASN A 235 -17.95 6.21 -17.99
C ASN A 235 -18.19 7.33 -16.96
N GLY A 236 -17.18 7.67 -16.16
CA GLY A 236 -17.23 8.79 -15.20
C GLY A 236 -17.07 10.17 -15.87
N SER A 237 -16.36 10.25 -17.00
CA SER A 237 -16.12 11.49 -17.73
C SER A 237 -17.25 11.90 -18.68
N GLY A 238 -18.30 11.13 -18.78
CA GLY A 238 -19.43 11.31 -19.71
C GLY A 238 -20.72 11.80 -19.07
N ARG A 239 -20.68 12.32 -17.85
CA ARG A 239 -21.85 12.90 -17.16
C ARG A 239 -21.69 14.38 -16.92
#